data_4c60ae823a2f113380f266379088696d
#
_entry.id   4c60ae823a2f113380f266379088696d
#
_cell.length_a   1.000
_cell.length_b   1.000
_cell.length_c   1.000
_cell.angle_alpha   90.00
_cell.angle_beta   90.00
_cell.angle_gamma   90.00
#
_symmetry.space_group_name_H-M   'P 1'
#
loop_
_entity.id
_entity.type
_entity.pdbx_description
1 polymer ?
#
loop_
_entity_poly.entity_id
_entity_poly.type
_entity_poly.pdbx_seq_one_letter_code
_entity_poly.pdbx_strand_id
1 'polypeptide(L)'
;MKKNYLLASTITAALTISVIAQADSDHRNNNFNFKPLTESANAADWDATAPWKLPKGYTQTIVSDETALNIYPEGRDDWHDMNVVNETGPDAGRYLYRTHEVRLDRGDDVVDVIGGTVSVVDLETGETRILAQQGGLESGYTALDGIRWTPWGTLLFDEETEGGRLFEIVLNDDMMSAAEIIDRPYVGRLAHEGIDLDTEGNVYIVDEHRGRSVGCDDVTPCGGGIYKFVPHTYGDLSHGDLYVMSIESSSRRDNTGQGEWLGPIDAFNARRAGTEAGGTSYQRPEDLEIIGGKLYVAITEGPRDEHGKEYYEGRVISVDLETMEVANFAKAGLNAPVEIGKPGEDGHQTGFDSVDNLAEAPNGDLIMIEDNKPSDIWFASTKTNEFGASIDVRLFASLTDPGAEGTGIYFSPTDDKTLYVNVQHSAADDGDATWAITRKGKVHW
;
A
#
# COMPACT_ATOMS: atom_id res chain seq x y z
N MET A 1 38.93 68.67 24.99
CA MET A 1 37.83 67.93 24.27
C MET A 1 38.43 66.69 23.60
N LYS A 2 38.25 65.53 24.20
CA LYS A 2 38.73 64.25 23.67
C LYS A 2 37.57 63.57 22.96
N LYS A 3 37.71 63.31 21.64
CA LYS A 3 36.76 62.54 20.87
C LYS A 3 37.12 61.06 20.99
N ASN A 4 36.22 60.28 21.52
CA ASN A 4 36.30 58.83 21.54
C ASN A 4 35.72 58.29 20.20
N TYR A 5 36.51 57.53 19.45
CA TYR A 5 36.03 56.72 18.35
C TYR A 5 35.70 55.32 18.85
N LEU A 6 34.46 54.92 18.71
CA LEU A 6 34.03 53.52 18.88
C LEU A 6 34.39 52.77 17.59
N LEU A 7 35.20 51.73 17.70
CA LEU A 7 35.40 50.74 16.65
C LEU A 7 34.25 49.73 16.78
N ALA A 8 33.42 49.63 15.77
CA ALA A 8 32.50 48.52 15.59
C ALA A 8 33.22 47.37 14.89
N SER A 9 33.46 46.27 15.59
CA SER A 9 33.98 45.03 15.00
C SER A 9 32.80 44.22 14.48
N THR A 10 32.69 44.12 13.16
CA THR A 10 31.81 43.18 12.46
C THR A 10 32.39 41.77 12.56
N ILE A 11 31.74 40.91 13.30
CA ILE A 11 32.02 39.45 13.31
C ILE A 11 31.27 38.86 12.15
N THR A 12 31.96 38.52 11.09
CA THR A 12 31.42 37.68 9.99
C THR A 12 31.52 36.23 10.43
N ALA A 13 30.41 35.66 10.83
CA ALA A 13 30.30 34.21 11.04
C ALA A 13 30.23 33.54 9.67
N ALA A 14 31.33 32.91 9.26
CA ALA A 14 31.30 31.98 8.13
C ALA A 14 30.63 30.68 8.57
N LEU A 15 29.41 30.45 8.09
CA LEU A 15 28.81 29.14 8.15
C LEU A 15 29.53 28.22 7.15
N THR A 16 30.48 27.46 7.64
CA THR A 16 30.99 26.30 6.92
C THR A 16 29.96 25.19 7.05
N ILE A 17 29.15 25.00 6.02
CA ILE A 17 28.37 23.77 5.85
C ILE A 17 29.38 22.67 5.53
N SER A 18 29.74 21.90 6.54
CA SER A 18 30.45 20.66 6.34
C SER A 18 29.44 19.65 5.76
N VAL A 19 29.47 19.45 4.45
CA VAL A 19 28.95 18.26 3.81
C VAL A 19 29.83 17.12 4.32
N ILE A 20 29.40 16.48 5.40
CA ILE A 20 30.00 15.24 5.86
C ILE A 20 29.57 14.20 4.84
N ALA A 21 30.53 13.66 4.11
CA ALA A 21 30.35 12.50 3.27
C ALA A 21 29.81 11.36 4.13
N GLN A 22 28.54 11.00 3.94
CA GLN A 22 27.82 9.94 4.67
C GLN A 22 28.09 8.56 4.11
N ALA A 23 29.23 8.35 3.45
CA ALA A 23 29.54 7.14 2.71
C ALA A 23 30.12 5.99 3.56
N ASP A 24 30.40 6.16 4.86
CA ASP A 24 31.15 5.13 5.62
C ASP A 24 30.58 4.78 7.02
N SER A 25 29.39 5.29 7.39
CA SER A 25 28.74 4.95 8.66
C SER A 25 27.57 3.94 8.54
N ASP A 26 27.14 3.61 7.34
CA ASP A 26 25.93 2.81 7.06
C ASP A 26 26.03 1.32 7.44
N HIS A 27 27.20 0.81 7.77
CA HIS A 27 27.36 -0.60 8.13
C HIS A 27 27.10 -0.93 9.60
N ARG A 28 26.86 0.04 10.48
CA ARG A 28 26.74 -0.20 11.93
C ARG A 28 25.35 -0.11 12.52
N ASN A 29 24.35 0.35 11.73
CA ASN A 29 22.96 0.52 12.20
C ASN A 29 21.92 -0.08 11.25
N ASN A 30 22.27 -1.05 10.44
CA ASN A 30 21.31 -1.74 9.60
C ASN A 30 20.56 -2.78 10.44
N ASN A 31 19.27 -2.54 10.68
CA ASN A 31 18.40 -3.48 11.41
C ASN A 31 17.92 -4.63 10.53
N PHE A 32 18.16 -4.55 9.21
CA PHE A 32 17.71 -5.54 8.24
C PHE A 32 18.80 -6.54 7.88
N ASN A 33 18.39 -7.74 7.51
CA ASN A 33 19.30 -8.82 7.13
C ASN A 33 19.77 -8.73 5.66
N PHE A 34 19.65 -7.58 5.00
CA PHE A 34 20.14 -7.36 3.65
C PHE A 34 21.01 -6.11 3.55
N LYS A 35 21.81 -6.01 2.50
CA LYS A 35 22.52 -4.77 2.16
C LYS A 35 21.59 -3.92 1.30
N PRO A 36 21.11 -2.75 1.78
CA PRO A 36 20.22 -1.90 1.02
C PRO A 36 20.79 -1.51 -0.36
N LEU A 37 19.90 -1.30 -1.31
CA LEU A 37 20.26 -0.63 -2.55
C LEU A 37 20.62 0.84 -2.25
N THR A 38 21.49 1.40 -3.05
CA THR A 38 21.94 2.80 -2.93
C THR A 38 21.25 3.72 -3.93
N GLU A 39 20.54 3.13 -4.88
CA GLU A 39 19.85 3.84 -5.95
C GLU A 39 18.75 2.94 -6.54
N SER A 40 17.69 3.55 -7.03
CA SER A 40 16.62 2.88 -7.74
C SER A 40 17.09 2.29 -9.08
N ALA A 41 16.21 1.54 -9.70
CA ALA A 41 16.43 0.99 -11.03
C ALA A 41 16.47 2.10 -12.09
N ASN A 42 17.20 1.82 -13.17
CA ASN A 42 17.15 2.63 -14.38
C ASN A 42 16.41 1.82 -15.44
N ALA A 43 15.49 2.45 -16.17
CA ALA A 43 14.78 1.83 -17.28
C ALA A 43 15.72 1.23 -18.36
N ALA A 44 16.97 1.70 -18.44
CA ALA A 44 17.99 1.12 -19.34
C ALA A 44 18.46 -0.27 -18.88
N ASP A 45 18.22 -0.66 -17.63
CA ASP A 45 18.57 -1.96 -17.06
C ASP A 45 17.42 -2.98 -17.18
N TRP A 46 16.34 -2.62 -17.88
CA TRP A 46 15.15 -3.47 -17.99
C TRP A 46 15.43 -4.80 -18.63
N ASP A 47 14.99 -5.85 -17.94
CA ASP A 47 14.99 -7.24 -18.38
C ASP A 47 13.64 -7.87 -18.01
N ALA A 48 12.77 -8.11 -18.99
CA ALA A 48 11.44 -8.68 -18.77
C ALA A 48 11.49 -10.08 -18.10
N THR A 49 12.64 -10.78 -18.14
CA THR A 49 12.82 -12.08 -17.47
C THR A 49 13.30 -11.95 -16.02
N ALA A 50 13.66 -10.75 -15.59
CA ALA A 50 14.14 -10.44 -14.25
C ALA A 50 13.91 -8.95 -13.93
N PRO A 51 12.64 -8.50 -13.83
CA PRO A 51 12.30 -7.08 -13.79
C PRO A 51 12.73 -6.36 -12.50
N TRP A 52 13.04 -7.07 -11.44
CA TRP A 52 13.41 -6.48 -10.15
C TRP A 52 14.93 -6.37 -9.99
N LYS A 53 15.43 -5.15 -9.77
CA LYS A 53 16.78 -4.89 -9.24
C LYS A 53 16.79 -5.28 -7.76
N LEU A 54 17.56 -6.30 -7.40
CA LEU A 54 17.57 -6.91 -6.07
C LEU A 54 18.92 -6.75 -5.37
N PRO A 55 18.94 -6.73 -4.03
CA PRO A 55 20.15 -6.83 -3.26
C PRO A 55 20.90 -8.15 -3.54
N LYS A 56 22.20 -8.13 -3.30
CA LYS A 56 23.00 -9.36 -3.43
C LYS A 56 22.50 -10.47 -2.51
N GLY A 57 22.26 -11.65 -3.07
CA GLY A 57 21.82 -12.83 -2.34
C GLY A 57 20.33 -13.13 -2.47
N TYR A 58 19.61 -12.31 -3.20
CA TYR A 58 18.21 -12.56 -3.55
C TYR A 58 18.07 -13.04 -5.00
N THR A 59 16.97 -13.71 -5.30
CA THR A 59 16.56 -14.16 -6.62
C THR A 59 15.09 -13.92 -6.79
N GLN A 60 14.69 -13.77 -8.04
CA GLN A 60 13.30 -13.66 -8.44
C GLN A 60 12.92 -14.80 -9.38
N THR A 61 11.70 -15.28 -9.26
CA THR A 61 11.11 -16.29 -10.16
C THR A 61 9.65 -15.96 -10.36
N ILE A 62 9.18 -16.18 -11.59
CA ILE A 62 7.77 -15.98 -11.90
C ILE A 62 6.94 -17.07 -11.21
N VAL A 63 5.81 -16.69 -10.63
CA VAL A 63 4.83 -17.58 -10.01
C VAL A 63 3.74 -17.90 -11.01
N SER A 64 3.18 -16.86 -11.61
CA SER A 64 2.13 -16.92 -12.62
C SER A 64 2.13 -15.61 -13.38
N ASP A 65 1.99 -15.66 -14.68
CA ASP A 65 1.80 -14.52 -15.56
C ASP A 65 0.39 -14.53 -16.16
N GLU A 66 0.06 -13.49 -16.91
CA GLU A 66 -1.26 -13.34 -17.55
C GLU A 66 -1.58 -14.43 -18.58
N THR A 67 -0.57 -15.15 -19.10
CA THR A 67 -0.80 -16.27 -20.03
C THR A 67 -1.39 -17.50 -19.34
N ALA A 68 -1.26 -17.60 -18.01
CA ALA A 68 -1.72 -18.76 -17.24
C ALA A 68 -3.25 -18.87 -17.19
N LEU A 69 -3.97 -17.74 -17.23
CA LEU A 69 -5.44 -17.71 -17.14
C LEU A 69 -6.12 -17.26 -18.43
N ASN A 70 -5.45 -16.41 -19.20
CA ASN A 70 -6.04 -15.80 -20.38
C ASN A 70 -7.43 -15.18 -20.07
N ILE A 71 -7.49 -14.39 -18.97
CA ILE A 71 -8.74 -13.85 -18.41
C ILE A 71 -9.40 -12.87 -19.37
N TYR A 72 -8.57 -12.06 -20.03
CA TYR A 72 -9.01 -10.98 -20.89
C TYR A 72 -8.68 -11.26 -22.36
N PRO A 73 -9.34 -10.59 -23.33
CA PRO A 73 -9.04 -10.73 -24.75
C PRO A 73 -7.58 -10.41 -25.07
N GLU A 74 -7.07 -11.00 -26.14
CA GLU A 74 -5.69 -10.77 -26.62
C GLU A 74 -5.29 -9.29 -26.60
N GLY A 75 -4.12 -9.01 -26.01
CA GLY A 75 -3.53 -7.67 -25.92
C GLY A 75 -4.11 -6.79 -24.82
N ARG A 76 -4.81 -7.38 -23.86
CA ARG A 76 -5.29 -6.70 -22.67
C ARG A 76 -4.57 -7.26 -21.46
N ASP A 77 -3.91 -6.38 -20.71
CA ASP A 77 -3.19 -6.73 -19.49
C ASP A 77 -4.14 -7.24 -18.40
N ASP A 78 -3.70 -8.18 -17.59
CA ASP A 78 -4.49 -8.78 -16.51
C ASP A 78 -4.50 -7.91 -15.24
N TRP A 79 -3.64 -6.90 -15.15
CA TRP A 79 -3.52 -5.94 -14.06
C TRP A 79 -3.56 -6.61 -12.67
N HIS A 80 -2.58 -7.46 -12.42
CA HIS A 80 -2.39 -8.08 -11.12
C HIS A 80 -2.19 -7.01 -10.06
N ASP A 81 -3.02 -7.04 -9.02
CA ASP A 81 -2.95 -6.06 -7.95
C ASP A 81 -2.54 -6.72 -6.63
N MET A 82 -3.44 -6.92 -5.67
CA MET A 82 -3.09 -7.41 -4.35
C MET A 82 -2.98 -8.93 -4.27
N ASN A 83 -2.18 -9.41 -3.31
CA ASN A 83 -1.90 -10.82 -3.05
C ASN A 83 -2.22 -11.21 -1.61
N VAL A 84 -2.76 -12.41 -1.41
CA VAL A 84 -2.85 -13.06 -0.10
C VAL A 84 -2.83 -14.58 -0.24
N VAL A 85 -2.30 -15.32 0.73
CA VAL A 85 -2.48 -16.78 0.77
C VAL A 85 -3.59 -17.18 1.74
N ASN A 86 -4.03 -18.44 1.68
CA ASN A 86 -4.82 -19.04 2.75
C ASN A 86 -3.94 -19.18 4.00
N GLU A 87 -4.16 -18.35 5.01
CA GLU A 87 -3.31 -18.28 6.21
C GLU A 87 -3.66 -19.36 7.25
N THR A 88 -4.84 -19.95 7.14
CA THR A 88 -5.35 -20.94 8.08
C THR A 88 -5.78 -22.23 7.37
N GLY A 89 -6.02 -23.28 8.15
CA GLY A 89 -6.45 -24.57 7.63
C GLY A 89 -5.27 -25.55 7.39
N PRO A 90 -5.59 -26.80 6.94
CA PRO A 90 -4.56 -27.85 6.78
C PRO A 90 -3.55 -27.56 5.67
N ASP A 91 -3.94 -26.79 4.65
CA ASP A 91 -3.10 -26.43 3.50
C ASP A 91 -2.69 -24.96 3.54
N ALA A 92 -2.57 -24.36 4.75
CA ALA A 92 -2.20 -22.97 4.92
C ALA A 92 -0.88 -22.63 4.20
N GLY A 93 -0.89 -21.54 3.42
CA GLY A 93 0.23 -21.08 2.63
C GLY A 93 0.37 -21.71 1.25
N ARG A 94 -0.57 -22.56 0.84
CA ARG A 94 -0.51 -23.24 -0.47
C ARG A 94 -1.20 -22.47 -1.59
N TYR A 95 -2.29 -21.80 -1.31
CA TYR A 95 -3.11 -21.14 -2.34
C TYR A 95 -2.92 -19.64 -2.29
N LEU A 96 -2.38 -19.06 -3.36
CA LEU A 96 -2.20 -17.62 -3.51
C LEU A 96 -3.39 -17.04 -4.28
N TYR A 97 -4.15 -16.15 -3.64
CA TYR A 97 -5.26 -15.42 -4.22
C TYR A 97 -4.79 -14.04 -4.65
N ARG A 98 -5.35 -13.53 -5.77
CA ARG A 98 -4.96 -12.25 -6.35
C ARG A 98 -6.17 -11.52 -6.88
N THR A 99 -6.19 -10.23 -6.71
CA THR A 99 -7.10 -9.33 -7.41
C THR A 99 -6.51 -8.89 -8.75
N HIS A 100 -7.39 -8.45 -9.64
CA HIS A 100 -7.05 -7.92 -10.97
C HIS A 100 -7.87 -6.64 -11.18
N GLU A 101 -7.22 -5.50 -11.24
CA GLU A 101 -7.81 -4.14 -11.19
C GLU A 101 -8.41 -3.68 -12.52
N VAL A 102 -9.03 -4.53 -13.28
CA VAL A 102 -9.63 -4.13 -14.57
C VAL A 102 -10.90 -3.30 -14.34
N ARG A 103 -10.93 -2.11 -14.93
CA ARG A 103 -12.00 -1.13 -14.76
C ARG A 103 -13.05 -1.26 -15.86
N LEU A 104 -14.33 -1.34 -15.47
CA LEU A 104 -15.48 -1.37 -16.38
C LEU A 104 -15.81 0.00 -17.00
N ASP A 105 -15.45 1.07 -16.35
CA ASP A 105 -15.79 2.46 -16.68
C ASP A 105 -14.82 3.14 -17.66
N ARG A 106 -13.65 2.54 -17.90
CA ARG A 106 -12.67 3.05 -18.87
C ARG A 106 -12.85 2.40 -20.23
N GLY A 107 -14.04 2.57 -20.83
CA GLY A 107 -14.38 1.86 -22.05
C GLY A 107 -14.23 2.67 -23.32
N ASP A 108 -13.13 2.55 -24.02
CA ASP A 108 -13.11 2.58 -25.47
C ASP A 108 -13.19 1.12 -25.95
N ASP A 109 -14.33 0.68 -26.46
CA ASP A 109 -14.58 -0.69 -26.99
C ASP A 109 -14.94 -1.81 -25.99
N VAL A 110 -15.85 -1.56 -25.09
CA VAL A 110 -16.42 -2.59 -24.19
C VAL A 110 -17.41 -3.45 -24.96
N VAL A 111 -16.94 -4.49 -25.63
CA VAL A 111 -17.83 -5.40 -26.39
C VAL A 111 -18.29 -6.60 -25.55
N ASP A 112 -17.47 -7.08 -24.62
CA ASP A 112 -17.88 -8.08 -23.61
C ASP A 112 -17.25 -7.69 -22.29
N VAL A 113 -18.04 -7.08 -21.43
CA VAL A 113 -17.62 -6.40 -20.21
C VAL A 113 -17.22 -7.41 -19.15
N ILE A 114 -16.00 -7.88 -19.24
CA ILE A 114 -15.32 -8.57 -18.14
C ILE A 114 -14.58 -7.47 -17.39
N GLY A 115 -14.95 -7.26 -16.13
CA GLY A 115 -14.28 -6.33 -15.24
C GLY A 115 -13.28 -7.03 -14.32
N GLY A 116 -13.09 -6.49 -13.14
CA GLY A 116 -12.20 -7.05 -12.13
C GLY A 116 -12.44 -8.54 -11.89
N THR A 117 -11.37 -9.25 -11.60
CA THR A 117 -11.35 -10.70 -11.40
C THR A 117 -10.58 -11.04 -10.13
N VAL A 118 -10.97 -12.08 -9.42
CA VAL A 118 -10.14 -12.73 -8.41
C VAL A 118 -9.65 -14.04 -8.96
N SER A 119 -8.33 -14.27 -8.95
CA SER A 119 -7.71 -15.52 -9.35
C SER A 119 -7.06 -16.26 -8.18
N VAL A 120 -6.77 -17.54 -8.35
CA VAL A 120 -6.06 -18.38 -7.38
C VAL A 120 -5.00 -19.22 -8.05
N VAL A 121 -3.82 -19.30 -7.43
CA VAL A 121 -2.69 -20.15 -7.86
C VAL A 121 -2.44 -21.21 -6.78
N ASP A 122 -2.43 -22.49 -7.15
CA ASP A 122 -1.88 -23.54 -6.31
C ASP A 122 -0.35 -23.51 -6.40
N LEU A 123 0.32 -23.04 -5.37
CA LEU A 123 1.77 -22.87 -5.34
C LEU A 123 2.56 -24.19 -5.39
N GLU A 124 1.93 -25.33 -5.13
CA GLU A 124 2.56 -26.65 -5.27
C GLU A 124 2.55 -27.17 -6.71
N THR A 125 1.47 -26.90 -7.45
CA THR A 125 1.27 -27.46 -8.79
C THR A 125 1.46 -26.44 -9.89
N GLY A 126 1.35 -25.13 -9.58
CA GLY A 126 1.31 -24.02 -10.53
C GLY A 126 -0.03 -23.92 -11.27
N GLU A 127 -1.05 -24.69 -10.86
CA GLU A 127 -2.39 -24.57 -11.45
C GLU A 127 -3.00 -23.23 -11.07
N THR A 128 -3.49 -22.49 -12.06
CA THR A 128 -4.15 -21.20 -11.88
C THR A 128 -5.60 -21.27 -12.33
N ARG A 129 -6.52 -20.66 -11.56
CA ARG A 129 -7.96 -20.62 -11.87
C ARG A 129 -8.56 -19.25 -11.56
N ILE A 130 -9.64 -18.91 -12.29
CA ILE A 130 -10.54 -17.84 -11.91
C ILE A 130 -11.36 -18.30 -10.72
N LEU A 131 -11.32 -17.53 -9.62
CA LEU A 131 -12.10 -17.79 -8.41
C LEU A 131 -13.41 -17.00 -8.41
N ALA A 132 -13.35 -15.72 -8.80
CA ALA A 132 -14.52 -14.85 -8.90
C ALA A 132 -14.38 -13.94 -10.11
N GLN A 133 -15.44 -13.86 -10.91
CA GLN A 133 -15.54 -12.97 -12.06
C GLN A 133 -17.00 -12.68 -12.36
N GLN A 134 -17.35 -11.43 -12.52
CA GLN A 134 -18.70 -11.03 -12.90
C GLN A 134 -18.62 -9.86 -13.88
N GLY A 135 -19.14 -10.06 -15.09
CA GLY A 135 -19.23 -9.03 -16.12
C GLY A 135 -20.54 -8.24 -16.04
N GLY A 136 -20.61 -7.15 -16.80
CA GLY A 136 -21.78 -6.29 -16.97
C GLY A 136 -21.60 -4.91 -16.33
N LEU A 137 -22.00 -3.86 -17.06
CA LEU A 137 -21.79 -2.47 -16.66
C LEU A 137 -22.49 -2.06 -15.34
N GLU A 138 -23.57 -2.74 -14.97
CA GLU A 138 -24.35 -2.38 -13.78
C GLU A 138 -24.06 -3.25 -12.55
N SER A 139 -23.50 -4.44 -12.74
CA SER A 139 -23.33 -5.44 -11.66
C SER A 139 -22.00 -6.15 -11.67
N GLY A 140 -21.20 -5.96 -12.72
CA GLY A 140 -19.87 -6.56 -12.82
C GLY A 140 -18.92 -6.00 -11.75
N TYR A 141 -17.85 -6.73 -11.49
CA TYR A 141 -16.76 -6.23 -10.64
C TYR A 141 -15.94 -5.21 -11.43
N THR A 142 -15.48 -4.14 -10.76
CA THR A 142 -14.66 -3.10 -11.38
C THR A 142 -13.54 -2.67 -10.44
N ALA A 143 -12.32 -2.50 -10.99
CA ALA A 143 -11.16 -2.07 -10.21
C ALA A 143 -11.04 -2.89 -8.92
N LEU A 144 -10.83 -4.19 -9.02
CA LEU A 144 -10.61 -5.02 -7.83
C LEU A 144 -9.19 -4.82 -7.33
N ASP A 145 -9.11 -4.40 -6.09
CA ASP A 145 -7.85 -4.04 -5.44
C ASP A 145 -7.63 -4.86 -4.17
N GLY A 146 -8.04 -4.38 -3.01
CA GLY A 146 -7.82 -5.02 -1.73
C GLY A 146 -8.24 -6.48 -1.68
N ILE A 147 -7.40 -7.32 -1.09
CA ILE A 147 -7.69 -8.73 -0.82
C ILE A 147 -7.12 -9.15 0.53
N ARG A 148 -7.92 -9.83 1.37
CA ARG A 148 -7.46 -10.25 2.69
C ARG A 148 -8.04 -11.60 3.09
N TRP A 149 -7.20 -12.46 3.70
CA TRP A 149 -7.64 -13.69 4.34
C TRP A 149 -8.21 -13.39 5.73
N THR A 150 -9.39 -13.95 6.05
CA THR A 150 -9.99 -13.74 7.36
C THR A 150 -9.57 -14.80 8.39
N PRO A 151 -9.52 -14.46 9.67
CA PRO A 151 -9.23 -15.44 10.72
C PRO A 151 -10.23 -16.62 10.79
N TRP A 152 -11.42 -16.46 10.22
CA TRP A 152 -12.46 -17.50 10.16
C TRP A 152 -12.46 -18.30 8.85
N GLY A 153 -11.48 -18.09 7.97
CA GLY A 153 -11.20 -18.92 6.81
C GLY A 153 -12.00 -18.58 5.56
N THR A 154 -12.37 -17.31 5.39
CA THR A 154 -12.95 -16.77 4.17
C THR A 154 -11.99 -15.75 3.54
N LEU A 155 -12.28 -15.29 2.33
CA LEU A 155 -11.49 -14.31 1.62
C LEU A 155 -12.32 -13.02 1.43
N LEU A 156 -11.77 -11.87 1.79
CA LEU A 156 -12.35 -10.56 1.46
C LEU A 156 -11.68 -10.02 0.20
N PHE A 157 -12.45 -9.33 -0.63
CA PHE A 157 -11.95 -8.50 -1.74
C PHE A 157 -12.87 -7.33 -1.98
N ASP A 158 -12.38 -6.29 -2.63
CA ASP A 158 -13.14 -5.06 -2.80
C ASP A 158 -12.93 -4.35 -4.14
N GLU A 159 -13.63 -3.22 -4.31
CA GLU A 159 -13.64 -2.40 -5.50
C GLU A 159 -13.11 -1.00 -5.19
N GLU A 160 -12.03 -0.60 -5.85
CA GLU A 160 -11.44 0.75 -5.83
C GLU A 160 -12.20 1.67 -6.81
N THR A 161 -13.46 1.94 -6.49
CA THR A 161 -14.29 2.86 -7.27
C THR A 161 -15.26 3.61 -6.37
N GLU A 162 -15.73 4.79 -6.79
CA GLU A 162 -16.66 5.57 -5.97
C GLU A 162 -17.93 4.77 -5.63
N GLY A 163 -18.18 4.57 -4.33
CA GLY A 163 -19.29 3.74 -3.84
C GLY A 163 -19.06 2.25 -4.06
N GLY A 164 -17.83 1.83 -4.26
CA GLY A 164 -17.39 0.45 -4.42
C GLY A 164 -17.86 -0.48 -3.31
N ARG A 165 -17.80 -1.75 -3.58
CA ARG A 165 -18.33 -2.84 -2.73
C ARG A 165 -17.19 -3.63 -2.11
N LEU A 166 -17.41 -4.14 -0.91
CA LEU A 166 -16.58 -5.19 -0.32
C LEU A 166 -17.34 -6.50 -0.33
N PHE A 167 -16.67 -7.57 -0.74
CA PHE A 167 -17.23 -8.90 -0.84
C PHE A 167 -16.50 -9.90 0.05
N GLU A 168 -17.20 -10.95 0.44
CA GLU A 168 -16.64 -12.11 1.14
C GLU A 168 -16.87 -13.38 0.32
N ILE A 169 -15.80 -14.13 0.06
CA ILE A 169 -15.84 -15.43 -0.60
C ILE A 169 -15.79 -16.55 0.44
N VAL A 170 -16.80 -17.39 0.45
CA VAL A 170 -16.76 -18.69 1.10
C VAL A 170 -16.22 -19.70 0.09
N LEU A 171 -15.11 -20.35 0.42
CA LEU A 171 -14.45 -21.30 -0.47
C LEU A 171 -15.04 -22.70 -0.35
N ASN A 172 -14.97 -23.48 -1.44
CA ASN A 172 -15.17 -24.92 -1.40
C ASN A 172 -13.95 -25.63 -0.80
N ASP A 173 -14.07 -26.91 -0.49
CA ASP A 173 -13.00 -27.74 0.08
C ASP A 173 -11.75 -27.82 -0.80
N ASP A 174 -11.85 -27.54 -2.10
CA ASP A 174 -10.72 -27.52 -3.04
C ASP A 174 -9.89 -26.24 -2.96
N MET A 175 -10.34 -25.24 -2.21
CA MET A 175 -9.70 -23.93 -2.04
C MET A 175 -9.48 -23.13 -3.35
N MET A 176 -9.92 -23.69 -4.48
CA MET A 176 -9.74 -23.11 -5.82
C MET A 176 -11.06 -22.80 -6.52
N SER A 177 -12.17 -22.86 -5.78
CA SER A 177 -13.49 -22.47 -6.27
C SER A 177 -14.34 -21.84 -5.16
N ALA A 178 -15.18 -20.87 -5.53
CA ALA A 178 -16.10 -20.22 -4.60
C ALA A 178 -17.36 -21.07 -4.39
N ALA A 179 -17.74 -21.30 -3.14
CA ALA A 179 -19.05 -21.83 -2.78
C ALA A 179 -20.11 -20.73 -2.78
N GLU A 180 -19.74 -19.55 -2.30
CA GLU A 180 -20.61 -18.37 -2.23
C GLU A 180 -19.75 -17.09 -2.30
N ILE A 181 -20.29 -16.03 -2.91
CA ILE A 181 -19.70 -14.68 -2.93
C ILE A 181 -20.77 -13.72 -2.43
N ILE A 182 -20.48 -13.01 -1.35
CA ILE A 182 -21.47 -12.24 -0.60
C ILE A 182 -21.05 -10.78 -0.53
N ASP A 183 -21.90 -9.88 -1.00
CA ASP A 183 -21.73 -8.43 -0.79
C ASP A 183 -21.91 -8.08 0.69
N ARG A 184 -20.99 -7.30 1.26
CA ARG A 184 -20.96 -6.89 2.67
C ARG A 184 -21.21 -5.38 2.86
N PRO A 185 -22.39 -4.86 2.51
CA PRO A 185 -22.65 -3.42 2.43
C PRO A 185 -22.52 -2.66 3.76
N TYR A 186 -22.61 -3.34 4.90
CA TYR A 186 -22.44 -2.71 6.21
C TYR A 186 -20.99 -2.38 6.54
N VAL A 187 -20.01 -2.98 5.84
CA VAL A 187 -18.59 -2.61 5.98
C VAL A 187 -18.33 -1.22 5.40
N GLY A 188 -19.12 -0.78 4.42
CA GLY A 188 -19.10 0.56 3.83
C GLY A 188 -19.16 0.51 2.30
N ARG A 189 -19.66 1.62 1.72
CA ARG A 189 -19.57 1.91 0.28
C ARG A 189 -18.54 3.02 0.10
N LEU A 190 -17.34 2.67 -0.38
CA LEU A 190 -16.17 3.53 -0.48
C LEU A 190 -15.47 3.26 -1.82
N ALA A 191 -14.47 4.04 -2.19
CA ALA A 191 -13.43 3.54 -3.07
C ALA A 191 -12.48 2.76 -2.17
N HIS A 192 -12.71 1.46 -2.10
CA HIS A 192 -11.92 0.60 -1.23
C HIS A 192 -10.52 0.42 -1.81
N GLU A 193 -9.59 0.16 -0.92
CA GLU A 193 -8.21 -0.18 -1.22
C GLU A 193 -7.77 -1.25 -0.24
N GLY A 194 -6.83 -0.97 0.67
CA GLY A 194 -6.38 -1.93 1.66
C GLY A 194 -7.46 -2.40 2.65
N ILE A 195 -7.37 -3.66 3.04
CA ILE A 195 -8.22 -4.32 4.05
C ILE A 195 -7.33 -5.00 5.08
N ASP A 196 -7.56 -4.75 6.37
CA ASP A 196 -6.97 -5.58 7.43
C ASP A 196 -7.94 -5.83 8.59
N LEU A 197 -7.64 -6.82 9.42
CA LEU A 197 -8.47 -7.23 10.52
C LEU A 197 -7.66 -7.34 11.81
N ASP A 198 -8.26 -6.88 12.91
CA ASP A 198 -7.70 -7.13 14.23
C ASP A 198 -8.14 -8.50 14.80
N THR A 199 -7.55 -8.85 15.94
CA THR A 199 -7.87 -10.13 16.62
C THR A 199 -9.29 -10.22 17.18
N GLU A 200 -10.01 -9.10 17.25
CA GLU A 200 -11.42 -9.03 17.65
C GLU A 200 -12.37 -9.21 16.46
N GLY A 201 -11.82 -9.28 15.24
CA GLY A 201 -12.57 -9.42 14.00
C GLY A 201 -13.14 -8.12 13.48
N ASN A 202 -12.65 -6.97 13.99
CA ASN A 202 -12.96 -5.68 13.37
C ASN A 202 -12.23 -5.57 12.05
N VAL A 203 -12.90 -4.97 11.05
CA VAL A 203 -12.33 -4.74 9.72
C VAL A 203 -11.92 -3.27 9.61
N TYR A 204 -10.69 -3.05 9.21
CA TYR A 204 -10.15 -1.73 8.91
C TYR A 204 -10.05 -1.57 7.40
N ILE A 205 -10.49 -0.44 6.89
CA ILE A 205 -10.52 -0.12 5.46
C ILE A 205 -10.23 1.36 5.25
N VAL A 206 -9.82 1.70 4.06
CA VAL A 206 -9.63 3.09 3.62
C VAL A 206 -10.60 3.44 2.49
N ASP A 207 -10.71 4.74 2.23
CA ASP A 207 -11.42 5.31 1.09
C ASP A 207 -10.39 6.02 0.22
N GLU A 208 -9.93 5.38 -0.84
CA GLU A 208 -8.97 5.93 -1.80
C GLU A 208 -9.60 7.11 -2.56
N HIS A 209 -9.64 8.24 -1.92
CA HIS A 209 -10.20 9.44 -2.51
C HIS A 209 -9.20 10.59 -2.45
N ARG A 210 -8.78 11.06 -3.61
CA ARG A 210 -7.87 12.21 -3.72
C ARG A 210 -8.49 13.49 -3.15
N GLY A 211 -9.78 13.72 -3.38
CA GLY A 211 -10.51 14.87 -2.87
C GLY A 211 -9.98 16.20 -3.38
N ARG A 212 -10.22 17.24 -2.60
CA ARG A 212 -9.70 18.59 -2.85
C ARG A 212 -8.94 19.10 -1.64
N SER A 213 -7.69 19.48 -1.82
CA SER A 213 -6.87 20.04 -0.73
C SER A 213 -7.23 21.49 -0.37
N VAL A 214 -7.99 22.19 -1.21
CA VAL A 214 -8.45 23.56 -0.97
C VAL A 214 -9.90 23.74 -1.38
N GLY A 215 -10.68 24.39 -0.52
CA GLY A 215 -12.12 24.67 -0.78
C GLY A 215 -13.00 23.44 -0.66
N CYS A 216 -12.56 22.45 0.11
CA CYS A 216 -13.38 21.31 0.50
C CYS A 216 -14.40 21.69 1.56
N ASP A 217 -15.55 21.03 1.54
CA ASP A 217 -16.67 21.17 2.48
C ASP A 217 -17.34 19.79 2.66
N ASP A 218 -18.46 19.76 3.38
CA ASP A 218 -19.21 18.52 3.66
C ASP A 218 -19.77 17.83 2.39
N VAL A 219 -19.78 18.51 1.25
CA VAL A 219 -20.23 17.98 -0.04
C VAL A 219 -19.05 17.58 -0.92
N THR A 220 -17.89 18.24 -0.71
CA THR A 220 -16.66 18.00 -1.46
C THR A 220 -15.54 17.73 -0.45
N PRO A 221 -15.31 16.46 -0.06
CA PRO A 221 -14.33 16.10 0.95
C PRO A 221 -12.91 16.49 0.55
N CYS A 222 -12.08 16.69 1.55
CA CYS A 222 -10.66 17.04 1.39
C CYS A 222 -9.80 15.84 0.97
N GLY A 223 -10.33 14.65 0.95
CA GLY A 223 -9.67 13.39 0.67
C GLY A 223 -10.49 12.24 1.21
N GLY A 224 -9.95 11.05 1.17
CA GLY A 224 -10.54 9.85 1.74
C GLY A 224 -10.30 9.73 3.24
N GLY A 225 -11.01 8.84 3.89
CA GLY A 225 -10.94 8.56 5.31
C GLY A 225 -10.38 7.17 5.63
N ILE A 226 -10.10 6.97 6.91
CA ILE A 226 -9.77 5.67 7.48
C ILE A 226 -10.96 5.21 8.30
N TYR A 227 -11.43 3.98 8.08
CA TYR A 227 -12.66 3.48 8.67
C TYR A 227 -12.42 2.20 9.45
N LYS A 228 -13.31 1.94 10.42
CA LYS A 228 -13.34 0.72 11.21
C LYS A 228 -14.77 0.18 11.24
N PHE A 229 -14.97 -1.03 10.76
CA PHE A 229 -16.22 -1.77 10.93
C PHE A 229 -16.11 -2.70 12.13
N VAL A 230 -17.07 -2.64 13.02
CA VAL A 230 -17.18 -3.48 14.22
C VAL A 230 -18.35 -4.44 14.03
N PRO A 231 -18.12 -5.72 13.75
CA PRO A 231 -19.21 -6.68 13.57
C PRO A 231 -19.95 -6.92 14.89
N HIS A 232 -21.27 -7.06 14.82
CA HIS A 232 -22.09 -7.39 16.01
C HIS A 232 -21.81 -8.81 16.54
N THR A 233 -21.28 -9.69 15.71
CA THR A 233 -20.88 -11.04 16.05
C THR A 233 -19.55 -11.33 15.35
N TYR A 234 -18.57 -11.85 16.08
CA TYR A 234 -17.26 -12.23 15.51
C TYR A 234 -17.42 -13.12 14.28
N GLY A 235 -16.78 -12.75 13.18
CA GLY A 235 -16.81 -13.48 11.93
C GLY A 235 -18.10 -13.35 11.11
N ASP A 236 -19.05 -12.52 11.53
CA ASP A 236 -20.28 -12.24 10.78
C ASP A 236 -20.29 -10.77 10.31
N LEU A 237 -19.95 -10.56 9.05
CA LEU A 237 -19.91 -9.23 8.44
C LEU A 237 -21.28 -8.77 7.90
N SER A 238 -22.35 -9.53 8.14
CA SER A 238 -23.69 -9.19 7.67
C SER A 238 -24.32 -8.00 8.41
N HIS A 239 -23.86 -7.71 9.64
CA HIS A 239 -24.33 -6.62 10.48
C HIS A 239 -23.23 -6.14 11.41
N GLY A 240 -23.10 -4.83 11.54
CA GLY A 240 -22.13 -4.18 12.43
C GLY A 240 -22.27 -2.67 12.36
N ASP A 241 -21.38 -1.98 13.06
CA ASP A 241 -21.31 -0.54 13.15
C ASP A 241 -20.04 -0.02 12.47
N LEU A 242 -20.18 0.94 11.56
CA LEU A 242 -19.07 1.58 10.85
C LEU A 242 -18.68 2.88 11.56
N TYR A 243 -17.38 3.10 11.73
CA TYR A 243 -16.79 4.28 12.32
C TYR A 243 -15.78 4.91 11.37
N VAL A 244 -15.57 6.23 11.49
CA VAL A 244 -14.51 6.97 10.79
C VAL A 244 -13.51 7.50 11.79
N MET A 245 -12.22 7.52 11.44
CA MET A 245 -11.17 8.09 12.28
C MET A 245 -11.16 9.61 12.19
N SER A 246 -11.15 10.27 13.35
CA SER A 246 -10.95 11.71 13.51
C SER A 246 -9.69 11.95 14.32
N ILE A 247 -8.90 12.96 13.93
CA ILE A 247 -7.63 13.28 14.58
C ILE A 247 -7.64 14.75 14.99
N GLU A 248 -7.45 15.00 16.27
CA GLU A 248 -7.19 16.34 16.79
C GLU A 248 -5.75 16.73 16.46
N SER A 249 -5.56 17.43 15.36
CA SER A 249 -4.25 17.85 14.86
C SER A 249 -4.04 19.35 15.01
N SER A 250 -2.82 19.72 15.39
CA SER A 250 -2.37 21.12 15.38
C SER A 250 -2.09 21.63 13.96
N SER A 251 -2.02 20.75 12.97
CA SER A 251 -1.70 21.05 11.57
C SER A 251 -2.60 20.27 10.64
N ARG A 252 -3.39 20.97 9.83
CA ARG A 252 -4.15 20.33 8.73
C ARG A 252 -3.29 19.63 7.66
N ARG A 253 -1.98 19.87 7.69
CA ARG A 253 -1.06 19.28 6.70
C ARG A 253 -0.56 17.93 7.12
N ASP A 254 -0.34 17.73 8.43
CA ASP A 254 0.20 16.47 8.91
C ASP A 254 -0.89 15.49 9.35
N ASN A 255 -2.05 15.98 9.84
CA ASN A 255 -3.13 15.14 10.33
C ASN A 255 -2.61 14.01 11.25
N THR A 256 -1.75 14.40 12.20
CA THR A 256 -1.19 13.55 13.25
C THR A 256 -1.51 14.12 14.62
N GLY A 257 -1.59 13.29 15.66
CA GLY A 257 -1.94 13.70 17.01
C GLY A 257 -2.83 12.68 17.70
N GLN A 258 -3.77 13.13 18.53
CA GLN A 258 -4.70 12.23 19.22
C GLN A 258 -5.88 11.89 18.31
N GLY A 259 -6.07 10.61 18.03
CA GLY A 259 -7.19 10.10 17.26
C GLY A 259 -8.36 9.63 18.13
N GLU A 260 -9.52 9.49 17.50
CA GLU A 260 -10.71 8.84 18.03
C GLU A 260 -11.57 8.25 16.89
N TRP A 261 -12.37 7.23 17.19
CA TRP A 261 -13.34 6.67 16.27
C TRP A 261 -14.70 7.35 16.47
N LEU A 262 -15.22 7.98 15.41
CA LEU A 262 -16.52 8.65 15.39
C LEU A 262 -17.57 7.77 14.71
N GLY A 263 -18.71 7.57 15.35
CA GLY A 263 -19.78 6.75 14.77
C GLY A 263 -20.76 6.22 15.83
N PRO A 264 -21.62 5.28 15.45
CA PRO A 264 -21.70 4.68 14.12
C PRO A 264 -22.21 5.64 13.04
N ILE A 265 -21.71 5.47 11.81
CA ILE A 265 -22.09 6.27 10.64
C ILE A 265 -22.87 5.42 9.61
N ASP A 266 -23.50 6.07 8.62
CA ASP A 266 -24.21 5.39 7.53
C ASP A 266 -23.23 4.72 6.57
N ALA A 267 -23.14 3.39 6.61
CA ALA A 267 -22.28 2.58 5.76
C ALA A 267 -22.63 2.67 4.26
N PHE A 268 -23.89 2.92 3.91
CA PHE A 268 -24.34 3.01 2.51
C PHE A 268 -23.96 4.33 1.84
N ASN A 269 -23.53 5.33 2.63
CA ASN A 269 -23.01 6.62 2.19
C ASN A 269 -21.76 6.98 3.01
N ALA A 270 -20.85 6.04 3.19
CA ALA A 270 -19.80 6.09 4.18
C ALA A 270 -18.89 7.31 4.07
N ARG A 271 -18.41 7.68 2.86
CA ARG A 271 -17.58 8.87 2.64
C ARG A 271 -18.27 10.15 3.12
N ARG A 272 -19.53 10.34 2.70
CA ARG A 272 -20.29 11.52 3.10
C ARG A 272 -20.58 11.52 4.61
N ALA A 273 -21.07 10.40 5.15
CA ALA A 273 -21.39 10.28 6.55
C ALA A 273 -20.15 10.45 7.44
N GLY A 274 -19.00 9.93 7.02
CA GLY A 274 -17.72 10.13 7.69
C GLY A 274 -17.29 11.60 7.69
N THR A 275 -17.42 12.30 6.57
CA THR A 275 -17.14 13.75 6.48
C THR A 275 -18.07 14.56 7.38
N GLU A 276 -19.37 14.28 7.34
CA GLU A 276 -20.39 14.95 8.20
C GLU A 276 -20.13 14.68 9.70
N ALA A 277 -19.62 13.51 10.05
CA ALA A 277 -19.24 13.16 11.42
C ALA A 277 -17.96 13.88 11.90
N GLY A 278 -17.17 14.44 11.00
CA GLY A 278 -15.89 15.11 11.32
C GLY A 278 -14.68 14.21 11.19
N GLY A 279 -14.75 13.16 10.37
CA GLY A 279 -13.62 12.31 10.04
C GLY A 279 -12.47 13.09 9.40
N THR A 280 -11.24 12.69 9.70
CA THR A 280 -10.03 13.28 9.11
C THR A 280 -9.82 12.74 7.71
N SER A 281 -9.56 13.63 6.76
CA SER A 281 -9.31 13.29 5.37
C SER A 281 -7.83 13.28 5.03
N TYR A 282 -7.43 12.31 4.21
CA TYR A 282 -6.11 12.18 3.61
C TYR A 282 -6.24 12.17 2.08
N GLN A 283 -5.17 12.52 1.35
CA GLN A 283 -5.13 12.43 -0.11
C GLN A 283 -4.67 11.05 -0.51
N ARG A 284 -5.57 10.25 -1.10
CA ARG A 284 -5.32 8.86 -1.47
C ARG A 284 -4.74 8.05 -0.28
N PRO A 285 -5.52 7.75 0.76
CA PRO A 285 -5.14 6.66 1.67
C PRO A 285 -5.35 5.34 0.92
N GLU A 286 -4.26 4.62 0.73
CA GLU A 286 -4.20 3.40 -0.05
C GLU A 286 -4.28 2.17 0.86
N ASP A 287 -3.22 1.44 1.02
CA ASP A 287 -3.24 0.22 1.82
C ASP A 287 -3.04 0.48 3.32
N LEU A 288 -3.38 -0.53 4.11
CA LEU A 288 -3.19 -0.53 5.56
C LEU A 288 -2.79 -1.92 6.08
N GLU A 289 -1.97 -1.93 7.14
CA GLU A 289 -1.48 -3.16 7.76
C GLU A 289 -1.42 -3.02 9.28
N ILE A 290 -1.87 -4.04 10.03
CA ILE A 290 -1.83 -4.08 11.50
C ILE A 290 -0.66 -4.92 11.98
N ILE A 291 0.35 -4.28 12.56
CA ILE A 291 1.52 -4.96 13.12
C ILE A 291 1.65 -4.61 14.61
N GLY A 292 1.62 -5.61 15.46
CA GLY A 292 1.90 -5.43 16.89
C GLY A 292 0.97 -4.45 17.62
N GLY A 293 -0.30 -4.36 17.19
CA GLY A 293 -1.31 -3.46 17.78
C GLY A 293 -1.27 -2.02 17.25
N LYS A 294 -0.51 -1.78 16.18
CA LYS A 294 -0.51 -0.52 15.44
C LYS A 294 -1.06 -0.73 14.04
N LEU A 295 -1.89 0.19 13.61
CA LEU A 295 -2.36 0.28 12.23
C LEU A 295 -1.41 1.22 11.48
N TYR A 296 -0.79 0.74 10.42
CA TYR A 296 -0.01 1.52 9.46
C TYR A 296 -0.88 1.81 8.25
N VAL A 297 -0.84 3.03 7.72
CA VAL A 297 -1.66 3.42 6.56
C VAL A 297 -0.77 4.17 5.58
N ALA A 298 -0.77 3.71 4.33
CA ALA A 298 -0.15 4.40 3.21
C ALA A 298 -0.97 5.62 2.82
N ILE A 299 -0.31 6.73 2.60
CA ILE A 299 -0.90 7.97 2.10
C ILE A 299 -0.06 8.40 0.91
N THR A 300 -0.53 8.11 -0.29
CA THR A 300 0.24 8.23 -1.53
C THR A 300 0.53 9.66 -1.90
N GLU A 301 -0.41 10.57 -1.73
CA GLU A 301 -0.23 11.97 -2.10
C GLU A 301 -0.16 12.90 -0.88
N GLY A 302 0.58 13.98 -1.04
CA GLY A 302 0.56 15.09 -0.09
C GLY A 302 -0.57 16.08 -0.38
N PRO A 303 -0.93 16.93 0.60
CA PRO A 303 -1.88 18.01 0.37
C PRO A 303 -1.32 19.01 -0.64
N ARG A 304 -2.17 19.48 -1.56
CA ARG A 304 -1.82 20.45 -2.59
C ARG A 304 -2.20 21.86 -2.15
N ASP A 305 -1.42 22.85 -2.59
CA ASP A 305 -1.74 24.26 -2.38
C ASP A 305 -2.82 24.75 -3.37
N GLU A 306 -3.22 26.03 -3.24
CA GLU A 306 -4.21 26.68 -4.11
C GLU A 306 -3.81 26.75 -5.60
N HIS A 307 -2.54 26.45 -5.90
CA HIS A 307 -1.99 26.38 -7.25
C HIS A 307 -1.81 24.94 -7.73
N GLY A 308 -2.23 23.94 -6.93
CA GLY A 308 -2.10 22.53 -7.23
C GLY A 308 -0.69 21.97 -7.00
N LYS A 309 0.20 22.76 -6.31
CA LYS A 309 1.50 22.24 -5.95
C LYS A 309 1.39 21.39 -4.70
N GLU A 310 1.89 20.19 -4.80
CA GLU A 310 1.99 19.23 -3.71
C GLU A 310 3.09 19.64 -2.71
N TYR A 311 2.82 19.48 -1.42
CA TYR A 311 3.76 19.83 -0.35
C TYR A 311 4.51 18.62 0.20
N TYR A 312 3.94 17.45 0.09
CA TYR A 312 4.51 16.19 0.59
C TYR A 312 4.24 15.11 -0.45
N GLU A 313 5.26 14.39 -0.78
CA GLU A 313 5.22 13.25 -1.68
C GLU A 313 5.08 12.02 -0.78
N GLY A 314 3.90 11.51 -0.56
CA GLY A 314 3.63 10.28 0.13
C GLY A 314 4.23 10.08 1.53
N ARG A 315 3.61 9.26 2.32
CA ARG A 315 4.09 8.88 3.65
C ARG A 315 3.30 7.69 4.18
N VAL A 316 3.85 7.02 5.19
CA VAL A 316 3.09 6.10 6.04
C VAL A 316 2.84 6.77 7.38
N ILE A 317 1.59 6.75 7.85
CA ILE A 317 1.23 7.07 9.22
C ILE A 317 1.07 5.80 10.05
N SER A 318 1.27 5.88 11.36
CA SER A 318 0.92 4.82 12.30
C SER A 318 -0.10 5.31 13.30
N VAL A 319 -1.08 4.45 13.60
CA VAL A 319 -2.08 4.65 14.65
C VAL A 319 -1.87 3.58 15.71
N ASP A 320 -1.55 3.95 16.91
CA ASP A 320 -1.53 3.04 18.04
C ASP A 320 -2.97 2.73 18.44
N LEU A 321 -3.42 1.47 18.26
CA LEU A 321 -4.83 1.11 18.44
C LEU A 321 -5.30 1.09 19.90
N GLU A 322 -4.37 1.10 20.88
CA GLU A 322 -4.70 1.19 22.31
C GLU A 322 -4.81 2.64 22.76
N THR A 323 -3.85 3.49 22.39
CA THR A 323 -3.78 4.89 22.84
C THR A 323 -4.41 5.87 21.86
N MET A 324 -4.64 5.45 20.62
CA MET A 324 -5.09 6.28 19.50
C MET A 324 -4.14 7.44 19.17
N GLU A 325 -2.84 7.29 19.50
CA GLU A 325 -1.82 8.24 19.06
C GLU A 325 -1.48 8.00 17.58
N VAL A 326 -1.51 9.06 16.77
CA VAL A 326 -1.22 9.04 15.33
C VAL A 326 0.06 9.80 15.05
N ALA A 327 1.00 9.16 14.36
CA ALA A 327 2.31 9.72 14.03
C ALA A 327 2.69 9.51 12.57
N ASN A 328 3.59 10.36 12.04
CA ASN A 328 4.28 10.06 10.79
C ASN A 328 5.31 8.94 11.05
N PHE A 329 5.08 7.77 10.49
CA PHE A 329 5.92 6.60 10.68
C PHE A 329 7.10 6.57 9.71
N ALA A 330 6.83 6.67 8.39
CA ALA A 330 7.84 6.82 7.34
C ALA A 330 7.48 8.01 6.46
N LYS A 331 8.44 8.92 6.24
CA LYS A 331 8.21 10.14 5.47
C LYS A 331 9.53 10.68 4.93
N ALA A 332 9.53 11.08 3.66
CA ALA A 332 10.68 11.73 3.05
C ALA A 332 11.11 12.98 3.83
N GLY A 333 12.42 13.11 4.06
CA GLY A 333 13.01 14.22 4.81
C GLY A 333 12.83 14.17 6.33
N LEU A 334 12.05 13.23 6.85
CA LEU A 334 11.97 12.96 8.30
C LEU A 334 12.93 11.80 8.67
N ASN A 335 12.73 10.63 8.09
CA ASN A 335 13.50 9.41 8.34
C ASN A 335 13.70 8.55 7.08
N ALA A 336 13.11 8.93 5.97
CA ALA A 336 13.33 8.36 4.66
C ALA A 336 14.03 9.38 3.73
N PRO A 337 14.73 8.94 2.66
CA PRO A 337 15.40 9.82 1.73
C PRO A 337 14.45 10.77 1.01
N VAL A 338 14.93 11.95 0.63
CA VAL A 338 14.25 12.86 -0.30
C VAL A 338 14.85 12.65 -1.68
N GLU A 339 14.03 12.63 -2.70
CA GLU A 339 14.51 12.58 -4.07
C GLU A 339 15.35 13.82 -4.42
N ILE A 340 16.49 13.60 -5.09
CA ILE A 340 17.37 14.65 -5.60
C ILE A 340 17.65 14.40 -7.07
N GLY A 341 17.32 15.37 -7.91
CA GLY A 341 17.45 15.23 -9.37
C GLY A 341 16.24 14.53 -9.99
N LYS A 342 16.47 13.84 -11.09
CA LYS A 342 15.43 13.04 -11.77
C LYS A 342 15.98 11.68 -12.15
N PRO A 343 15.15 10.65 -12.20
CA PRO A 343 15.54 9.33 -12.65
C PRO A 343 16.25 9.38 -14.01
N GLY A 344 17.42 8.73 -14.11
CA GLY A 344 18.25 8.69 -15.33
C GLY A 344 19.14 9.91 -15.56
N GLU A 345 19.16 10.90 -14.68
CA GLU A 345 20.10 12.03 -14.72
C GLU A 345 21.33 11.77 -13.83
N ASP A 346 22.48 12.33 -14.21
CA ASP A 346 23.69 12.25 -13.37
C ASP A 346 23.46 12.92 -12.01
N GLY A 347 23.72 12.18 -10.93
CA GLY A 347 23.57 12.66 -9.56
C GLY A 347 22.16 12.48 -8.98
N HIS A 348 21.28 11.77 -9.68
CA HIS A 348 19.98 11.36 -9.15
C HIS A 348 20.18 10.55 -7.86
N GLN A 349 19.39 10.87 -6.85
CA GLN A 349 19.24 10.08 -5.62
C GLN A 349 17.77 9.79 -5.44
N THR A 350 17.46 8.53 -5.27
CA THR A 350 16.10 8.04 -5.01
C THR A 350 15.55 8.62 -3.72
N GLY A 351 14.32 9.07 -3.77
CA GLY A 351 13.51 9.46 -2.62
C GLY A 351 12.46 8.41 -2.29
N PHE A 352 11.84 8.56 -1.15
CA PHE A 352 10.67 7.81 -0.71
C PHE A 352 9.44 8.67 -1.02
N ASP A 353 8.57 8.20 -1.87
CA ASP A 353 7.31 8.88 -2.21
C ASP A 353 6.22 7.90 -2.67
N SER A 354 5.04 8.39 -3.00
CA SER A 354 3.94 7.65 -3.63
C SER A 354 3.74 6.22 -3.10
N VAL A 355 3.88 6.06 -1.77
CA VAL A 355 3.72 4.74 -1.14
C VAL A 355 2.28 4.26 -1.30
N ASP A 356 2.13 3.02 -1.68
CA ASP A 356 0.88 2.38 -2.02
C ASP A 356 0.63 1.15 -1.14
N ASN A 357 1.06 -0.05 -1.52
CA ASN A 357 0.75 -1.24 -0.74
C ASN A 357 1.73 -1.48 0.40
N LEU A 358 1.22 -2.10 1.45
CA LEU A 358 1.92 -2.42 2.70
C LEU A 358 1.87 -3.94 2.99
N ALA A 359 2.85 -4.46 3.72
CA ALA A 359 2.80 -5.80 4.27
C ALA A 359 3.67 -5.94 5.52
N GLU A 360 3.35 -6.91 6.38
CA GLU A 360 4.23 -7.33 7.48
C GLU A 360 5.33 -8.24 6.97
N ALA A 361 6.59 -7.88 7.23
CA ALA A 361 7.73 -8.75 6.97
C ALA A 361 7.87 -9.82 8.08
N PRO A 362 8.49 -10.98 7.82
CA PRO A 362 8.59 -12.07 8.80
C PRO A 362 9.28 -11.72 10.13
N ASN A 363 10.02 -10.63 10.16
CA ASN A 363 10.68 -10.12 11.37
C ASN A 363 9.83 -9.06 12.11
N GLY A 364 8.60 -8.80 11.66
CA GLY A 364 7.69 -7.80 12.23
C GLY A 364 7.99 -6.36 11.80
N ASP A 365 8.84 -6.13 10.80
CA ASP A 365 9.04 -4.81 10.20
C ASP A 365 7.99 -4.58 9.09
N LEU A 366 7.74 -3.30 8.75
CA LEU A 366 6.84 -2.93 7.66
C LEU A 366 7.61 -2.95 6.33
N ILE A 367 7.01 -3.56 5.31
CA ILE A 367 7.45 -3.44 3.92
C ILE A 367 6.44 -2.58 3.16
N MET A 368 6.92 -1.79 2.21
CA MET A 368 6.15 -0.80 1.48
C MET A 368 6.56 -0.84 0.01
N ILE A 369 5.63 -0.67 -0.90
CA ILE A 369 5.90 -0.49 -2.33
C ILE A 369 5.34 0.85 -2.81
N GLU A 370 5.92 1.43 -3.84
CA GLU A 370 5.56 2.74 -4.38
C GLU A 370 4.80 2.62 -5.71
N ASP A 371 3.71 3.39 -5.86
CA ASP A 371 3.03 3.66 -7.14
C ASP A 371 3.75 4.79 -7.89
N ASN A 372 4.92 4.48 -8.43
CA ASN A 372 5.67 5.40 -9.28
C ASN A 372 6.64 4.66 -10.22
N LYS A 373 7.43 5.38 -10.99
CA LYS A 373 8.39 4.82 -11.96
C LYS A 373 9.76 5.42 -11.78
N PRO A 374 10.75 4.63 -11.30
CA PRO A 374 10.66 3.22 -10.97
C PRO A 374 9.90 2.97 -9.66
N SER A 375 9.13 1.90 -9.59
CA SER A 375 8.49 1.46 -8.36
C SER A 375 9.51 0.83 -7.43
N ASP A 376 9.60 1.36 -6.23
CA ASP A 376 10.59 0.97 -5.21
C ASP A 376 9.96 0.21 -4.06
N ILE A 377 10.67 -0.80 -3.53
CA ILE A 377 10.27 -1.54 -2.33
C ILE A 377 11.16 -1.12 -1.18
N TRP A 378 10.52 -0.64 -0.11
CA TRP A 378 11.16 -0.18 1.11
C TRP A 378 10.86 -1.07 2.30
N PHE A 379 11.82 -1.19 3.22
CA PHE A 379 11.63 -1.74 4.55
C PHE A 379 11.74 -0.65 5.59
N ALA A 380 10.82 -0.64 6.56
CA ALA A 380 10.85 0.26 7.70
C ALA A 380 10.76 -0.53 9.00
N SER A 381 11.71 -0.29 9.90
CA SER A 381 11.66 -0.92 11.22
C SER A 381 10.45 -0.43 12.03
N THR A 382 9.67 -1.35 12.58
CA THR A 382 8.55 -1.02 13.47
C THR A 382 8.99 -0.48 14.83
N LYS A 383 10.30 -0.51 15.14
CA LYS A 383 10.86 0.25 16.25
C LYS A 383 10.86 1.74 15.92
N THR A 384 10.33 2.55 16.83
CA THR A 384 10.16 3.99 16.63
C THR A 384 11.01 4.81 17.60
N ASN A 385 11.28 6.05 17.21
CA ASN A 385 11.81 7.07 18.11
C ASN A 385 10.69 7.64 19.01
N GLU A 386 11.01 8.61 19.83
CA GLU A 386 10.08 9.27 20.76
C GLU A 386 8.93 10.04 20.09
N PHE A 387 8.98 10.24 18.77
CA PHE A 387 7.96 10.92 17.96
C PHE A 387 7.12 9.96 17.11
N GLY A 388 7.27 8.65 17.29
CA GLY A 388 6.56 7.62 16.54
C GLY A 388 7.13 7.30 15.15
N ALA A 389 8.21 7.97 14.73
CA ALA A 389 8.83 7.72 13.44
C ALA A 389 9.75 6.49 13.49
N SER A 390 9.74 5.65 12.45
CA SER A 390 10.65 4.53 12.28
C SER A 390 12.11 4.96 12.45
N ILE A 391 12.89 4.15 13.15
CA ILE A 391 14.33 4.41 13.35
C ILE A 391 15.20 4.03 12.16
N ASP A 392 14.67 3.28 11.20
CA ASP A 392 15.41 2.83 10.02
C ASP A 392 14.45 2.56 8.85
N VAL A 393 14.67 3.23 7.70
CA VAL A 393 13.93 3.06 6.45
C VAL A 393 14.94 2.83 5.33
N ARG A 394 14.82 1.72 4.57
CA ARG A 394 15.83 1.29 3.60
C ARG A 394 15.22 0.79 2.31
N LEU A 395 15.83 1.17 1.20
CA LEU A 395 15.49 0.68 -0.13
C LEU A 395 15.96 -0.79 -0.27
N PHE A 396 14.99 -1.67 -0.55
CA PHE A 396 15.24 -3.10 -0.75
C PHE A 396 15.37 -3.45 -2.22
N ALA A 397 14.34 -3.17 -3.00
CA ALA A 397 14.29 -3.54 -4.42
C ALA A 397 13.71 -2.39 -5.25
N SER A 398 13.88 -2.46 -6.57
CA SER A 398 13.39 -1.46 -7.49
C SER A 398 13.01 -2.10 -8.82
N LEU A 399 11.87 -1.73 -9.39
CA LEU A 399 11.35 -2.26 -10.64
C LEU A 399 12.06 -1.60 -11.82
N THR A 400 12.60 -2.41 -12.73
CA THR A 400 13.31 -1.90 -13.93
C THR A 400 12.39 -1.67 -15.11
N ASP A 401 11.17 -2.21 -15.10
CA ASP A 401 10.20 -2.09 -16.19
C ASP A 401 9.76 -0.61 -16.35
N PRO A 402 9.93 -0.01 -17.53
CA PRO A 402 9.65 1.42 -17.73
C PRO A 402 8.15 1.74 -17.83
N GLY A 403 7.31 0.74 -18.03
CA GLY A 403 5.85 0.86 -18.14
C GLY A 403 5.11 0.55 -16.86
N ALA A 404 5.66 -0.39 -16.11
CA ALA A 404 5.02 -1.04 -14.99
C ALA A 404 5.10 -0.25 -13.67
N GLU A 405 4.20 -0.60 -12.80
CA GLU A 405 4.27 -0.37 -11.37
C GLU A 405 4.33 -1.71 -10.64
N GLY A 406 4.83 -1.68 -9.43
CA GLY A 406 4.84 -2.83 -8.54
C GLY A 406 3.68 -2.74 -7.58
N THR A 407 2.96 -3.86 -7.39
CA THR A 407 1.79 -3.93 -6.51
C THR A 407 1.82 -5.20 -5.66
N GLY A 408 0.88 -5.35 -4.74
CA GLY A 408 0.55 -6.60 -4.08
C GLY A 408 1.70 -7.26 -3.32
N ILE A 409 2.55 -6.47 -2.66
CA ILE A 409 3.60 -7.03 -1.81
C ILE A 409 3.00 -7.87 -0.68
N TYR A 410 3.52 -9.08 -0.48
CA TYR A 410 2.98 -9.97 0.54
C TYR A 410 3.98 -11.01 1.01
N PHE A 411 4.05 -11.23 2.32
CA PHE A 411 4.71 -12.39 2.92
C PHE A 411 3.69 -13.36 3.48
N SER A 412 3.81 -14.63 3.11
CA SER A 412 2.99 -15.66 3.74
C SER A 412 3.40 -15.85 5.21
N PRO A 413 2.45 -15.84 6.16
CA PRO A 413 2.77 -16.12 7.56
C PRO A 413 3.26 -17.57 7.79
N THR A 414 3.13 -18.44 6.79
CA THR A 414 3.60 -19.82 6.83
C THR A 414 4.93 -20.05 6.11
N ASP A 415 5.41 -19.04 5.35
CA ASP A 415 6.70 -19.07 4.66
C ASP A 415 7.49 -17.77 4.87
N ASP A 416 8.44 -17.79 5.77
CA ASP A 416 9.33 -16.68 6.10
C ASP A 416 10.47 -16.43 5.09
N LYS A 417 10.36 -16.97 3.85
CA LYS A 417 11.45 -16.91 2.86
C LYS A 417 11.06 -16.24 1.55
N THR A 418 9.77 -16.17 1.26
CA THR A 418 9.27 -15.73 -0.02
C THR A 418 8.45 -14.45 0.12
N LEU A 419 8.91 -13.38 -0.54
CA LEU A 419 8.14 -12.19 -0.82
C LEU A 419 7.43 -12.38 -2.16
N TYR A 420 6.12 -12.30 -2.18
CA TYR A 420 5.33 -12.19 -3.39
C TYR A 420 5.16 -10.72 -3.75
N VAL A 421 5.21 -10.40 -5.02
CA VAL A 421 5.03 -9.04 -5.55
C VAL A 421 4.56 -9.12 -6.98
N ASN A 422 3.73 -8.21 -7.41
CA ASN A 422 3.24 -8.15 -8.78
C ASN A 422 4.02 -7.11 -9.61
N VAL A 423 3.98 -7.32 -10.90
CA VAL A 423 4.28 -6.32 -11.93
C VAL A 423 2.97 -6.09 -12.66
N GLN A 424 2.47 -4.86 -12.63
CA GLN A 424 1.24 -4.41 -13.25
C GLN A 424 1.57 -3.39 -14.35
N HIS A 425 0.85 -3.38 -15.45
CA HIS A 425 1.09 -2.50 -16.60
C HIS A 425 2.48 -2.66 -17.26
N SER A 426 2.97 -3.89 -17.35
CA SER A 426 4.28 -4.16 -17.95
C SER A 426 4.42 -3.59 -19.37
N ALA A 427 5.60 -3.09 -19.69
CA ALA A 427 5.95 -2.68 -21.04
C ALA A 427 6.21 -3.87 -21.99
N ALA A 428 6.30 -5.10 -21.48
CA ALA A 428 6.39 -6.31 -22.28
C ALA A 428 5.01 -6.83 -22.66
N ASP A 429 4.88 -7.40 -23.84
CA ASP A 429 3.70 -8.18 -24.20
C ASP A 429 3.56 -9.37 -23.23
N ASP A 430 2.35 -9.61 -22.68
CA ASP A 430 2.07 -10.65 -21.68
C ASP A 430 3.00 -10.55 -20.44
N GLY A 431 3.36 -9.35 -20.01
CA GLY A 431 4.36 -9.12 -18.97
C GLY A 431 3.84 -8.91 -17.56
N ASP A 432 2.53 -8.72 -17.38
CA ASP A 432 1.92 -8.64 -16.06
C ASP A 432 2.02 -9.99 -15.35
N ALA A 433 2.54 -9.98 -14.13
CA ALA A 433 2.88 -11.23 -13.45
C ALA A 433 3.03 -11.08 -11.94
N THR A 434 2.80 -12.17 -11.23
CA THR A 434 3.22 -12.33 -9.84
C THR A 434 4.61 -12.96 -9.77
N TRP A 435 5.50 -12.33 -9.03
CA TRP A 435 6.87 -12.75 -8.79
C TRP A 435 7.09 -13.20 -7.36
N ALA A 436 7.93 -14.21 -7.19
CA ALA A 436 8.45 -14.64 -5.90
C ALA A 436 9.90 -14.18 -5.77
N ILE A 437 10.17 -13.30 -4.81
CA ILE A 437 11.53 -12.89 -4.45
C ILE A 437 11.96 -13.71 -3.25
N THR A 438 13.05 -14.47 -3.39
CA THR A 438 13.54 -15.36 -2.35
C THR A 438 15.00 -15.09 -2.00
N ARG A 439 15.36 -15.32 -0.75
CA ARG A 439 16.73 -15.21 -0.29
C ARG A 439 17.50 -16.50 -0.49
N LYS A 440 18.69 -16.45 -1.07
CA LYS A 440 19.59 -17.61 -1.21
C LYS A 440 20.17 -18.00 0.15
N GLY A 441 20.00 -19.25 0.57
CA GLY A 441 20.61 -19.81 1.78
C GLY A 441 19.62 -20.10 2.91
N LYS A 442 20.15 -20.32 4.12
CA LYS A 442 19.34 -20.68 5.30
C LYS A 442 19.01 -19.49 6.21
N VAL A 443 19.19 -18.28 5.73
CA VAL A 443 18.97 -17.07 6.54
C VAL A 443 17.56 -16.58 6.30
N HIS A 444 16.81 -16.36 7.37
CA HIS A 444 15.50 -15.73 7.35
C HIS A 444 15.60 -14.23 6.96
N TRP A 445 14.52 -13.66 6.52
CA TRP A 445 14.40 -12.22 6.19
C TRP A 445 14.75 -11.35 7.40
#